data_f661375e45b02817db3b73093182d745
#
_entry.id   f661375e45b02817db3b73093182d745
#
_cell.length_a   1.000
_cell.length_b   1.000
_cell.length_c   1.000
_cell.angle_alpha   90.00
_cell.angle_beta   90.00
_cell.angle_gamma   90.00
#
_symmetry.space_group_name_H-M   'P 1'
#
loop_
_entity.id
_entity.type
_entity.pdbx_description
1 polymer ?
#
loop_
_entity_poly.entity_id
_entity_poly.type
_entity_poly.pdbx_seq_one_letter_code
_entity_poly.pdbx_strand_id
1 'polypeptide(L)'
;MGKKYKILIIDDEEVILDSCTLILERGNYQLATARNGKLGLELVEEFQPDLVFVDLKMPGISGLEVLEKIRDRDPNIVTIVITGYATVSSAVEAMKIGAYDFLPKPFGPDEFRLITQRGLDRRRLVLETISLRREKEMLRENFAAIVSHELKSPLGAVQQNLFVLEDELSDKLNEEQKIKIERMKVKINDLINLIHTWLRVISVDVKKLQENFKPASIATVISKAIENVQPHANRKDIELVSSVQESLSLVNGDEGTLVEVIGNILGNGIKFSRVGSRITIKVEEKENGLFISITDTGIGVSKEDLPYIFEDFYTGDTGPVVEKSSGLGLAISKRIIEAHNGSISVESELGKGSTFTIRLPVQ
;
A
#
# COMPACT_ATOMS: atom_id res chain seq x y z
N MET A 1 16.17 -32.89 -1.25
CA MET A 1 14.89 -33.61 -1.22
C MET A 1 13.78 -32.60 -1.43
N GLY A 2 12.98 -32.72 -2.49
CA GLY A 2 11.87 -31.78 -2.76
C GLY A 2 10.81 -31.86 -1.67
N LYS A 3 10.22 -30.73 -1.32
CA LYS A 3 9.09 -30.64 -0.36
C LYS A 3 7.95 -31.54 -0.87
N LYS A 4 7.47 -32.48 -0.04
CA LYS A 4 6.28 -33.25 -0.37
C LYS A 4 5.04 -32.39 -0.19
N TYR A 5 4.15 -32.40 -1.17
CA TYR A 5 2.86 -31.72 -1.04
C TYR A 5 1.97 -32.46 -0.04
N LYS A 6 1.23 -31.70 0.74
CA LYS A 6 0.27 -32.17 1.73
C LYS A 6 -1.14 -32.10 1.17
N ILE A 7 -1.82 -33.24 1.12
CA ILE A 7 -3.18 -33.36 0.60
C ILE A 7 -4.10 -33.88 1.70
N LEU A 8 -5.18 -33.15 1.96
CA LEU A 8 -6.24 -33.55 2.90
C LEU A 8 -7.47 -33.93 2.10
N ILE A 9 -8.12 -35.05 2.48
CA ILE A 9 -9.36 -35.53 1.87
C ILE A 9 -10.42 -35.63 2.96
N ILE A 10 -11.54 -34.92 2.76
CA ILE A 10 -12.65 -34.82 3.71
C ILE A 10 -13.89 -35.40 3.06
N ASP A 11 -14.34 -36.55 3.53
CA ASP A 11 -15.48 -37.28 3.00
C ASP A 11 -16.03 -38.20 4.10
N ASP A 12 -17.35 -38.33 4.21
CA ASP A 12 -17.94 -39.22 5.24
C ASP A 12 -17.99 -40.70 4.83
N GLU A 13 -17.77 -40.97 3.53
CA GLU A 13 -17.68 -42.31 2.97
C GLU A 13 -16.26 -42.87 3.07
N GLU A 14 -16.03 -43.84 3.97
CA GLU A 14 -14.72 -44.50 4.15
C GLU A 14 -14.16 -45.08 2.85
N VAL A 15 -15.04 -45.65 2.01
CA VAL A 15 -14.67 -46.24 0.71
C VAL A 15 -14.06 -45.20 -0.23
N ILE A 16 -14.55 -43.95 -0.19
CA ILE A 16 -13.99 -42.84 -0.98
C ILE A 16 -12.62 -42.43 -0.42
N LEU A 17 -12.49 -42.27 0.89
CA LEU A 17 -11.21 -41.96 1.54
C LEU A 17 -10.12 -42.99 1.19
N ASP A 18 -10.43 -44.27 1.31
CA ASP A 18 -9.51 -45.37 0.98
C ASP A 18 -9.14 -45.35 -0.52
N SER A 19 -10.14 -45.22 -1.39
CA SER A 19 -9.91 -45.17 -2.83
C SER A 19 -9.01 -44.01 -3.23
N CYS A 20 -9.30 -42.80 -2.75
CA CYS A 20 -8.48 -41.62 -3.00
C CYS A 20 -7.05 -41.78 -2.48
N THR A 21 -6.90 -42.31 -1.28
CA THR A 21 -5.60 -42.59 -0.66
C THR A 21 -4.79 -43.57 -1.51
N LEU A 22 -5.39 -44.68 -1.93
CA LEU A 22 -4.76 -45.70 -2.76
C LEU A 22 -4.33 -45.15 -4.14
N ILE A 23 -5.16 -44.29 -4.75
CA ILE A 23 -4.85 -43.65 -6.04
C ILE A 23 -3.61 -42.74 -5.92
N LEU A 24 -3.46 -42.03 -4.79
CA LEU A 24 -2.37 -41.10 -4.55
C LEU A 24 -1.14 -41.69 -3.88
N GLU A 25 -1.21 -42.89 -3.33
CA GLU A 25 -0.12 -43.54 -2.56
C GLU A 25 1.18 -43.64 -3.36
N ARG A 26 1.09 -43.85 -4.67
CA ARG A 26 2.24 -43.93 -5.58
C ARG A 26 2.92 -42.59 -5.84
N GLY A 27 2.28 -41.50 -5.44
CA GLY A 27 2.80 -40.14 -5.62
C GLY A 27 3.71 -39.73 -4.45
N ASN A 28 4.44 -38.63 -4.64
CA ASN A 28 5.28 -38.04 -3.60
C ASN A 28 4.49 -37.07 -2.71
N TYR A 29 3.42 -37.55 -2.07
CA TYR A 29 2.51 -36.75 -1.24
C TYR A 29 2.55 -37.19 0.22
N GLN A 30 2.14 -36.30 1.12
CA GLN A 30 1.70 -36.62 2.48
C GLN A 30 0.18 -36.53 2.48
N LEU A 31 -0.49 -37.58 2.90
CA LEU A 31 -1.95 -37.66 2.86
C LEU A 31 -2.50 -37.66 4.28
N ALA A 32 -3.60 -36.96 4.46
CA ALA A 32 -4.45 -37.00 5.64
C ALA A 32 -5.91 -37.16 5.22
N THR A 33 -6.72 -37.83 6.02
CA THR A 33 -8.14 -38.04 5.76
C THR A 33 -8.98 -37.65 6.96
N ALA A 34 -10.19 -37.11 6.70
CA ALA A 34 -11.17 -36.76 7.71
C ALA A 34 -12.55 -37.27 7.32
N ARG A 35 -13.27 -37.89 8.25
CA ARG A 35 -14.59 -38.48 8.04
C ARG A 35 -15.75 -37.50 8.26
N ASN A 36 -15.49 -36.24 8.54
CA ASN A 36 -16.49 -35.19 8.68
C ASN A 36 -15.83 -33.81 8.60
N GLY A 37 -16.65 -32.76 8.38
CA GLY A 37 -16.17 -31.41 8.26
C GLY A 37 -15.47 -30.85 9.51
N LYS A 38 -15.86 -31.25 10.72
CA LYS A 38 -15.24 -30.79 11.96
C LYS A 38 -13.78 -31.28 12.05
N LEU A 39 -13.56 -32.59 11.90
CA LEU A 39 -12.22 -33.19 11.90
C LEU A 39 -11.38 -32.61 10.74
N GLY A 40 -12.01 -32.38 9.57
CA GLY A 40 -11.36 -31.78 8.44
C GLY A 40 -10.80 -30.39 8.76
N LEU A 41 -11.56 -29.54 9.43
CA LEU A 41 -11.11 -28.20 9.84
C LEU A 41 -10.01 -28.25 10.92
N GLU A 42 -10.05 -29.19 11.85
CA GLU A 42 -8.98 -29.44 12.82
C GLU A 42 -7.68 -29.83 12.10
N LEU A 43 -7.76 -30.75 11.13
CA LEU A 43 -6.61 -31.17 10.32
C LEU A 43 -6.10 -30.05 9.39
N VAL A 44 -6.92 -29.12 8.93
CA VAL A 44 -6.44 -27.94 8.18
C VAL A 44 -5.45 -27.14 9.04
N GLU A 45 -5.70 -26.99 10.34
CA GLU A 45 -4.81 -26.26 11.26
C GLU A 45 -3.52 -27.04 11.56
N GLU A 46 -3.65 -28.33 11.94
CA GLU A 46 -2.50 -29.12 12.35
C GLU A 46 -1.64 -29.57 11.20
N PHE A 47 -2.26 -30.04 10.13
CA PHE A 47 -1.57 -30.62 8.98
C PHE A 47 -1.13 -29.56 7.96
N GLN A 48 -1.79 -28.40 7.88
CA GLN A 48 -1.51 -27.31 6.92
C GLN A 48 -1.42 -27.83 5.47
N PRO A 49 -2.52 -28.31 4.88
CA PRO A 49 -2.52 -28.91 3.55
C PRO A 49 -2.26 -27.88 2.45
N ASP A 50 -1.64 -28.33 1.38
CA ASP A 50 -1.49 -27.55 0.14
C ASP A 50 -2.74 -27.67 -0.75
N LEU A 51 -3.43 -28.81 -0.66
CA LEU A 51 -4.64 -29.14 -1.42
C LEU A 51 -5.64 -29.84 -0.52
N VAL A 52 -6.90 -29.47 -0.58
CA VAL A 52 -8.00 -30.11 0.16
C VAL A 52 -9.06 -30.58 -0.83
N PHE A 53 -9.40 -31.86 -0.74
CA PHE A 53 -10.61 -32.39 -1.35
C PHE A 53 -11.72 -32.41 -0.30
N VAL A 54 -12.92 -31.97 -0.65
CA VAL A 54 -14.05 -31.93 0.29
C VAL A 54 -15.34 -32.38 -0.38
N ASP A 55 -16.06 -33.33 0.27
CA ASP A 55 -17.41 -33.66 -0.15
C ASP A 55 -18.40 -32.56 0.31
N LEU A 56 -19.37 -32.24 -0.53
CA LEU A 56 -20.39 -31.24 -0.21
C LEU A 56 -21.41 -31.73 0.80
N LYS A 57 -21.78 -33.01 0.74
CA LYS A 57 -22.84 -33.59 1.57
C LYS A 57 -22.25 -34.50 2.64
N MET A 58 -22.01 -33.91 3.78
CA MET A 58 -21.56 -34.62 4.97
C MET A 58 -22.48 -34.35 6.17
N PRO A 59 -22.63 -35.30 7.08
CA PRO A 59 -23.35 -35.07 8.34
C PRO A 59 -22.69 -33.99 9.20
N GLY A 60 -23.47 -33.11 9.79
CA GLY A 60 -22.98 -32.04 10.65
C GLY A 60 -22.59 -30.78 9.87
N ILE A 61 -21.31 -30.47 9.78
CA ILE A 61 -20.81 -29.30 9.01
C ILE A 61 -20.78 -29.67 7.53
N SER A 62 -21.50 -28.90 6.72
CA SER A 62 -21.56 -29.12 5.26
C SER A 62 -20.21 -28.80 4.58
N GLY A 63 -19.95 -29.42 3.41
CA GLY A 63 -18.75 -29.12 2.65
C GLY A 63 -18.64 -27.65 2.21
N LEU A 64 -19.75 -26.96 1.97
CA LEU A 64 -19.76 -25.54 1.66
C LEU A 64 -19.27 -24.70 2.85
N GLU A 65 -19.74 -25.00 4.07
CA GLU A 65 -19.24 -24.33 5.28
C GLU A 65 -17.75 -24.63 5.55
N VAL A 66 -17.29 -25.84 5.21
CA VAL A 66 -15.87 -26.18 5.29
C VAL A 66 -15.05 -25.33 4.33
N LEU A 67 -15.50 -25.17 3.08
CA LEU A 67 -14.87 -24.33 2.08
C LEU A 67 -14.77 -22.85 2.52
N GLU A 68 -15.85 -22.28 3.07
CA GLU A 68 -15.87 -20.91 3.59
C GLU A 68 -14.84 -20.72 4.69
N LYS A 69 -14.82 -21.65 5.67
CA LYS A 69 -13.89 -21.57 6.81
C LYS A 69 -12.43 -21.75 6.37
N ILE A 70 -12.15 -22.62 5.40
CA ILE A 70 -10.80 -22.75 4.83
C ILE A 70 -10.38 -21.45 4.14
N ARG A 71 -11.23 -20.89 3.28
CA ARG A 71 -10.95 -19.62 2.57
C ARG A 71 -10.69 -18.49 3.55
N ASP A 72 -11.49 -18.35 4.60
CA ASP A 72 -11.38 -17.26 5.56
C ASP A 72 -10.08 -17.38 6.41
N ARG A 73 -9.57 -18.59 6.61
CA ARG A 73 -8.31 -18.85 7.33
C ARG A 73 -7.06 -18.69 6.46
N ASP A 74 -7.04 -19.37 5.33
CA ASP A 74 -5.94 -19.29 4.35
C ASP A 74 -6.50 -19.39 2.92
N PRO A 75 -6.70 -18.27 2.26
CA PRO A 75 -7.22 -18.22 0.89
C PRO A 75 -6.25 -18.80 -0.15
N ASN A 76 -5.04 -19.18 0.28
CA ASN A 76 -4.04 -19.76 -0.61
C ASN A 76 -4.15 -21.29 -0.66
N ILE A 77 -4.85 -21.94 0.26
CA ILE A 77 -5.11 -23.38 0.19
C ILE A 77 -6.00 -23.64 -1.04
N VAL A 78 -5.59 -24.56 -1.89
CA VAL A 78 -6.41 -24.95 -3.03
C VAL A 78 -7.45 -25.99 -2.59
N THR A 79 -8.72 -25.70 -2.84
CA THR A 79 -9.81 -26.59 -2.48
C THR A 79 -10.49 -27.13 -3.75
N ILE A 80 -10.73 -28.43 -3.77
CA ILE A 80 -11.46 -29.13 -4.85
C ILE A 80 -12.63 -29.88 -4.23
N VAL A 81 -13.80 -29.71 -4.82
CA VAL A 81 -15.02 -30.38 -4.36
C VAL A 81 -15.13 -31.75 -5.01
N ILE A 82 -15.45 -32.79 -4.23
CA ILE A 82 -15.87 -34.10 -4.73
C ILE A 82 -17.33 -34.27 -4.35
N THR A 83 -18.22 -34.61 -5.30
CA THR A 83 -19.62 -34.76 -4.97
C THR A 83 -20.38 -35.71 -5.87
N GLY A 84 -21.25 -36.54 -5.26
CA GLY A 84 -22.22 -37.38 -5.98
C GLY A 84 -23.43 -36.61 -6.52
N TYR A 85 -23.60 -35.36 -6.10
CA TYR A 85 -24.71 -34.48 -6.52
C TYR A 85 -24.17 -33.33 -7.37
N ALA A 86 -23.52 -33.67 -8.46
CA ALA A 86 -22.98 -32.70 -9.40
C ALA A 86 -24.12 -32.04 -10.21
N THR A 87 -24.93 -31.21 -9.57
CA THR A 87 -25.81 -30.28 -10.29
C THR A 87 -25.01 -29.05 -10.68
N VAL A 88 -25.36 -28.43 -11.80
CA VAL A 88 -24.76 -27.16 -12.24
C VAL A 88 -24.86 -26.12 -11.12
N SER A 89 -25.95 -26.13 -10.34
CA SER A 89 -26.19 -25.23 -9.23
C SER A 89 -25.16 -25.40 -8.09
N SER A 90 -24.90 -26.64 -7.63
CA SER A 90 -23.97 -26.92 -6.52
C SER A 90 -22.51 -26.66 -6.91
N ALA A 91 -22.14 -26.94 -8.16
CA ALA A 91 -20.82 -26.62 -8.69
C ALA A 91 -20.61 -25.10 -8.76
N VAL A 92 -21.58 -24.35 -9.28
CA VAL A 92 -21.51 -22.88 -9.36
C VAL A 92 -21.44 -22.25 -7.96
N GLU A 93 -22.17 -22.78 -6.98
CA GLU A 93 -22.13 -22.30 -5.61
C GLU A 93 -20.77 -22.51 -4.96
N ALA A 94 -20.20 -23.72 -5.08
CA ALA A 94 -18.86 -24.02 -4.59
C ALA A 94 -17.79 -23.13 -5.22
N MET A 95 -17.86 -22.88 -6.53
CA MET A 95 -16.94 -21.99 -7.22
C MET A 95 -17.06 -20.53 -6.76
N LYS A 96 -18.27 -20.04 -6.49
CA LYS A 96 -18.48 -18.69 -5.90
C LYS A 96 -17.88 -18.55 -4.51
N ILE A 97 -17.90 -19.62 -3.71
CA ILE A 97 -17.30 -19.65 -2.37
C ILE A 97 -15.77 -19.69 -2.45
N GLY A 98 -15.19 -20.16 -3.56
CA GLY A 98 -13.74 -20.17 -3.76
C GLY A 98 -13.13 -21.54 -4.03
N ALA A 99 -13.94 -22.57 -4.28
CA ALA A 99 -13.41 -23.83 -4.79
C ALA A 99 -12.67 -23.62 -6.12
N TYR A 100 -11.52 -24.26 -6.27
CA TYR A 100 -10.72 -24.17 -7.49
C TYR A 100 -11.32 -25.01 -8.63
N ASP A 101 -11.84 -26.20 -8.30
CA ASP A 101 -12.43 -27.13 -9.27
C ASP A 101 -13.41 -28.07 -8.56
N PHE A 102 -14.12 -28.89 -9.33
CA PHE A 102 -14.99 -29.93 -8.77
C PHE A 102 -14.83 -31.25 -9.54
N LEU A 103 -15.04 -32.37 -8.85
CA LEU A 103 -14.96 -33.72 -9.38
C LEU A 103 -16.26 -34.47 -9.05
N PRO A 104 -17.07 -34.87 -10.06
CA PRO A 104 -18.28 -35.64 -9.83
C PRO A 104 -17.97 -37.09 -9.44
N LYS A 105 -18.71 -37.66 -8.47
CA LYS A 105 -18.71 -39.08 -8.16
C LYS A 105 -19.73 -39.81 -9.10
N PRO A 106 -19.41 -41.00 -9.65
CA PRO A 106 -18.14 -41.73 -9.55
C PRO A 106 -17.06 -41.19 -10.48
N PHE A 107 -15.81 -41.22 -10.07
CA PHE A 107 -14.64 -40.77 -10.83
C PHE A 107 -13.62 -41.89 -11.00
N GLY A 108 -12.85 -41.83 -12.11
CA GLY A 108 -11.77 -42.76 -12.35
C GLY A 108 -10.42 -42.35 -11.71
N PRO A 109 -9.51 -43.32 -11.55
CA PRO A 109 -8.18 -43.02 -10.97
C PRO A 109 -7.39 -41.96 -11.76
N ASP A 110 -7.48 -41.98 -13.07
CA ASP A 110 -6.75 -41.04 -13.92
C ASP A 110 -7.32 -39.63 -13.83
N GLU A 111 -8.64 -39.51 -13.72
CA GLU A 111 -9.34 -38.25 -13.55
C GLU A 111 -8.99 -37.62 -12.18
N PHE A 112 -8.98 -38.42 -11.12
CA PHE A 112 -8.58 -37.98 -9.80
C PHE A 112 -7.11 -37.54 -9.75
N ARG A 113 -6.19 -38.28 -10.40
CA ARG A 113 -4.78 -37.85 -10.51
C ARG A 113 -4.64 -36.56 -11.28
N LEU A 114 -5.36 -36.41 -12.41
CA LEU A 114 -5.28 -35.20 -13.22
C LEU A 114 -5.73 -33.96 -12.46
N ILE A 115 -6.87 -34.03 -11.76
CA ILE A 115 -7.40 -32.90 -10.99
C ILE A 115 -6.51 -32.59 -9.79
N THR A 116 -5.92 -33.59 -9.14
CA THR A 116 -4.91 -33.42 -8.10
C THR A 116 -3.71 -32.65 -8.62
N GLN A 117 -3.19 -33.03 -9.77
CA GLN A 117 -2.03 -32.34 -10.36
C GLN A 117 -2.35 -30.89 -10.72
N ARG A 118 -3.51 -30.63 -11.31
CA ARG A 118 -3.96 -29.25 -11.61
C ARG A 118 -4.07 -28.40 -10.34
N GLY A 119 -4.63 -28.97 -9.27
CA GLY A 119 -4.72 -28.30 -7.98
C GLY A 119 -3.35 -27.95 -7.38
N LEU A 120 -2.41 -28.90 -7.43
CA LEU A 120 -1.05 -28.69 -6.94
C LEU A 120 -0.24 -27.71 -7.81
N ASP A 121 -0.43 -27.71 -9.13
CA ASP A 121 0.18 -26.73 -10.01
C ASP A 121 -0.36 -25.33 -9.71
N ARG A 122 -1.65 -25.20 -9.45
CA ARG A 122 -2.25 -23.93 -8.97
C ARG A 122 -1.62 -23.46 -7.66
N ARG A 123 -1.49 -24.37 -6.68
CA ARG A 123 -0.85 -24.09 -5.39
C ARG A 123 0.59 -23.61 -5.56
N ARG A 124 1.35 -24.27 -6.43
CA ARG A 124 2.73 -23.87 -6.75
C ARG A 124 2.80 -22.44 -7.28
N LEU A 125 1.97 -22.10 -8.27
CA LEU A 125 1.92 -20.75 -8.85
C LEU A 125 1.54 -19.68 -7.82
N VAL A 126 0.60 -19.97 -6.92
CA VAL A 126 0.22 -19.06 -5.84
C VAL A 126 1.41 -18.80 -4.91
N LEU A 127 2.08 -19.87 -4.45
CA LEU A 127 3.24 -19.76 -3.54
C LEU A 127 4.42 -19.04 -4.20
N GLU A 128 4.68 -19.33 -5.48
CA GLU A 128 5.73 -18.65 -6.26
C GLU A 128 5.42 -17.15 -6.40
N THR A 129 4.18 -16.78 -6.69
CA THR A 129 3.75 -15.38 -6.76
C THR A 129 3.96 -14.67 -5.41
N ILE A 130 3.63 -15.32 -4.30
CA ILE A 130 3.83 -14.77 -2.96
C ILE A 130 5.33 -14.60 -2.66
N SER A 131 6.15 -15.60 -3.01
CA SER A 131 7.61 -15.54 -2.77
C SER A 131 8.27 -14.43 -3.59
N LEU A 132 7.92 -14.30 -4.88
CA LEU A 132 8.43 -13.25 -5.75
C LEU A 132 8.02 -11.84 -5.27
N ARG A 133 6.79 -11.68 -4.77
CA ARG A 133 6.35 -10.40 -4.19
C ARG A 133 7.18 -10.06 -2.94
N ARG A 134 7.39 -11.03 -2.04
CA ARG A 134 8.21 -10.82 -0.84
C ARG A 134 9.66 -10.51 -1.17
N GLU A 135 10.24 -11.22 -2.14
CA GLU A 135 11.60 -10.95 -2.59
C GLU A 135 11.73 -9.54 -3.19
N LYS A 136 10.78 -9.14 -4.02
CA LYS A 136 10.72 -7.78 -4.59
C LYS A 136 10.61 -6.72 -3.49
N GLU A 137 9.78 -6.94 -2.48
CA GLU A 137 9.63 -6.03 -1.34
C GLU A 137 10.94 -5.92 -0.54
N MET A 138 11.57 -7.03 -0.18
CA MET A 138 12.87 -7.04 0.51
C MET A 138 13.98 -6.36 -0.29
N LEU A 139 14.04 -6.59 -1.60
CA LEU A 139 15.01 -5.92 -2.47
C LEU A 139 14.80 -4.40 -2.48
N ARG A 140 13.55 -3.93 -2.51
CA ARG A 140 13.23 -2.50 -2.45
C ARG A 140 13.65 -1.88 -1.12
N GLU A 141 13.33 -2.54 0.01
CA GLU A 141 13.71 -2.06 1.35
C GLU A 141 15.23 -2.00 1.53
N ASN A 142 15.94 -3.06 1.17
CA ASN A 142 17.39 -3.13 1.27
C ASN A 142 18.07 -2.08 0.36
N PHE A 143 17.57 -1.92 -0.87
CA PHE A 143 18.09 -0.91 -1.78
C PHE A 143 17.91 0.49 -1.20
N ALA A 144 16.72 0.81 -0.69
CA ALA A 144 16.45 2.10 -0.06
C ALA A 144 17.38 2.36 1.13
N ALA A 145 17.59 1.38 2.01
CA ALA A 145 18.45 1.51 3.18
C ALA A 145 19.92 1.72 2.79
N ILE A 146 20.45 0.93 1.84
CA ILE A 146 21.85 1.04 1.38
C ILE A 146 22.07 2.39 0.71
N VAL A 147 21.23 2.77 -0.25
CA VAL A 147 21.36 4.04 -0.98
C VAL A 147 21.24 5.24 -0.03
N SER A 148 20.37 5.16 1.00
CA SER A 148 20.26 6.19 2.03
C SER A 148 21.58 6.42 2.73
N HIS A 149 22.19 5.34 3.21
CA HIS A 149 23.45 5.41 3.94
C HIS A 149 24.61 5.88 3.06
N GLU A 150 24.74 5.27 1.87
CA GLU A 150 25.85 5.53 0.95
C GLU A 150 25.82 6.95 0.31
N LEU A 151 24.64 7.57 0.19
CA LEU A 151 24.51 8.94 -0.32
C LEU A 151 24.57 9.99 0.80
N LYS A 152 24.02 9.68 1.98
CA LYS A 152 24.02 10.62 3.12
C LYS A 152 25.43 10.88 3.66
N SER A 153 26.25 9.85 3.74
CA SER A 153 27.62 9.95 4.27
C SER A 153 28.50 10.94 3.50
N PRO A 154 28.69 10.84 2.16
CA PRO A 154 29.50 11.79 1.42
C PRO A 154 28.91 13.21 1.39
N LEU A 155 27.57 13.35 1.32
CA LEU A 155 26.94 14.67 1.34
C LEU A 155 27.10 15.35 2.70
N GLY A 156 26.98 14.61 3.80
CA GLY A 156 27.25 15.09 5.14
C GLY A 156 28.71 15.55 5.31
N ALA A 157 29.67 14.80 4.76
CA ALA A 157 31.08 15.19 4.74
C ALA A 157 31.32 16.49 3.95
N VAL A 158 30.70 16.64 2.77
CA VAL A 158 30.80 17.89 1.99
C VAL A 158 30.19 19.06 2.75
N GLN A 159 29.04 18.87 3.41
CA GLN A 159 28.40 19.90 4.23
C GLN A 159 29.31 20.32 5.39
N GLN A 160 29.90 19.36 6.09
CA GLN A 160 30.83 19.62 7.19
C GLN A 160 32.07 20.37 6.72
N ASN A 161 32.67 19.97 5.58
CA ASN A 161 33.80 20.65 5.02
C ASN A 161 33.51 22.11 4.62
N LEU A 162 32.28 22.38 4.10
CA LEU A 162 31.86 23.75 3.81
C LEU A 162 31.71 24.60 5.09
N PHE A 163 31.23 24.00 6.17
CA PHE A 163 31.15 24.68 7.47
C PHE A 163 32.55 25.05 8.00
N VAL A 164 33.48 24.09 7.98
CA VAL A 164 34.86 24.33 8.40
C VAL A 164 35.52 25.39 7.52
N LEU A 165 35.35 25.31 6.20
CA LEU A 165 35.95 26.30 5.28
C LEU A 165 35.40 27.73 5.54
N GLU A 166 34.11 27.85 5.82
CA GLU A 166 33.48 29.13 6.12
C GLU A 166 34.01 29.71 7.46
N ASP A 167 34.19 28.88 8.47
CA ASP A 167 34.74 29.27 9.79
C ASP A 167 36.20 29.71 9.66
N GLU A 168 37.05 28.89 9.00
CA GLU A 168 38.47 29.18 8.81
C GLU A 168 38.73 30.43 7.96
N LEU A 169 37.85 30.75 7.04
CA LEU A 169 37.99 31.89 6.12
C LEU A 169 37.06 33.07 6.45
N SER A 170 36.35 33.02 7.55
CA SER A 170 35.32 34.02 7.94
C SER A 170 35.77 35.48 7.79
N ASP A 171 37.01 35.78 8.21
CA ASP A 171 37.59 37.10 8.14
C ASP A 171 38.23 37.47 6.80
N LYS A 172 38.35 36.47 5.87
CA LYS A 172 39.04 36.63 4.58
C LYS A 172 38.06 36.61 3.41
N LEU A 173 36.81 36.16 3.64
CA LEU A 173 35.80 36.07 2.61
C LEU A 173 35.16 37.43 2.34
N ASN A 174 35.05 37.77 1.07
CA ASN A 174 34.22 38.90 0.64
C ASN A 174 32.74 38.50 0.62
N GLU A 175 31.84 39.48 0.54
CA GLU A 175 30.39 39.24 0.56
C GLU A 175 29.91 38.36 -0.61
N GLU A 176 30.51 38.46 -1.77
CA GLU A 176 30.15 37.60 -2.91
C GLU A 176 30.53 36.13 -2.67
N GLN A 177 31.66 35.88 -2.01
CA GLN A 177 32.11 34.53 -1.66
C GLN A 177 31.24 33.92 -0.56
N LYS A 178 30.83 34.70 0.45
CA LYS A 178 29.88 34.25 1.50
C LYS A 178 28.53 33.85 0.87
N ILE A 179 28.00 34.65 -0.04
CA ILE A 179 26.78 34.34 -0.77
C ILE A 179 26.91 33.02 -1.57
N LYS A 180 28.09 32.77 -2.19
CA LYS A 180 28.33 31.53 -2.93
C LYS A 180 28.37 30.30 -2.02
N ILE A 181 29.02 30.40 -0.87
CA ILE A 181 29.06 29.33 0.14
C ILE A 181 27.64 29.02 0.65
N GLU A 182 26.88 30.06 1.00
CA GLU A 182 25.49 29.86 1.46
C GLU A 182 24.61 29.19 0.40
N ARG A 183 24.75 29.57 -0.86
CA ARG A 183 24.08 28.88 -1.99
C ARG A 183 24.49 27.42 -2.10
N MET A 184 25.76 27.07 -1.88
CA MET A 184 26.22 25.68 -1.87
C MET A 184 25.62 24.88 -0.74
N LYS A 185 25.55 25.43 0.48
CA LYS A 185 24.88 24.80 1.63
C LYS A 185 23.41 24.52 1.36
N VAL A 186 22.69 25.51 0.83
CA VAL A 186 21.28 25.35 0.44
C VAL A 186 21.14 24.20 -0.57
N LYS A 187 21.97 24.16 -1.61
CA LYS A 187 21.92 23.11 -2.65
C LYS A 187 22.25 21.71 -2.12
N ILE A 188 23.16 21.58 -1.17
CA ILE A 188 23.46 20.30 -0.51
C ILE A 188 22.28 19.85 0.34
N ASN A 189 21.66 20.75 1.11
CA ASN A 189 20.46 20.45 1.86
C ASN A 189 19.30 20.03 0.96
N ASP A 190 19.11 20.71 -0.18
CA ASP A 190 18.11 20.33 -1.19
C ASP A 190 18.35 18.89 -1.69
N LEU A 191 19.62 18.53 -1.99
CA LEU A 191 19.99 17.18 -2.42
C LEU A 191 19.72 16.13 -1.34
N ILE A 192 20.08 16.41 -0.09
CA ILE A 192 19.82 15.51 1.04
C ILE A 192 18.32 15.29 1.20
N ASN A 193 17.52 16.34 1.15
CA ASN A 193 16.07 16.27 1.24
C ASN A 193 15.46 15.51 0.06
N LEU A 194 15.98 15.70 -1.15
CA LEU A 194 15.54 14.97 -2.34
C LEU A 194 15.82 13.48 -2.21
N ILE A 195 16.99 13.08 -1.72
CA ILE A 195 17.35 11.70 -1.45
C ILE A 195 16.44 11.10 -0.38
N HIS A 196 16.20 11.80 0.73
CA HIS A 196 15.26 11.34 1.76
C HIS A 196 13.86 11.12 1.21
N THR A 197 13.37 12.07 0.42
CA THR A 197 12.04 11.98 -0.21
C THR A 197 11.97 10.81 -1.18
N TRP A 198 13.00 10.61 -2.02
CA TRP A 198 13.09 9.50 -2.97
C TRP A 198 13.11 8.12 -2.29
N LEU A 199 13.90 8.01 -1.22
CA LEU A 199 13.98 6.77 -0.45
C LEU A 199 12.64 6.43 0.24
N ARG A 200 11.92 7.45 0.70
CA ARG A 200 10.57 7.25 1.24
C ARG A 200 9.59 6.73 0.19
N VAL A 201 9.64 7.22 -1.07
CA VAL A 201 8.82 6.67 -2.17
C VAL A 201 9.05 5.17 -2.36
N ILE A 202 10.32 4.74 -2.23
CA ILE A 202 10.70 3.33 -2.40
C ILE A 202 10.31 2.49 -1.18
N SER A 203 10.40 3.04 0.03
CA SER A 203 10.27 2.32 1.30
C SER A 203 8.92 2.43 2.00
N VAL A 204 7.94 3.18 1.45
CA VAL A 204 6.58 3.20 2.03
C VAL A 204 5.99 1.80 1.97
N ASP A 205 6.14 1.07 3.06
CA ASP A 205 5.45 -0.18 3.30
C ASP A 205 4.07 0.12 3.91
N VAL A 206 3.04 -0.06 3.09
CA VAL A 206 1.65 0.18 3.49
C VAL A 206 1.29 -0.61 4.75
N LYS A 207 1.81 -1.84 4.91
CA LYS A 207 1.51 -2.69 6.08
C LYS A 207 2.15 -2.13 7.35
N LYS A 208 3.43 -1.76 7.30
CA LYS A 208 4.12 -1.13 8.43
C LYS A 208 3.49 0.21 8.82
N LEU A 209 2.99 0.96 7.83
CA LEU A 209 2.26 2.18 8.09
C LEU A 209 0.96 1.89 8.84
N GLN A 210 0.20 0.89 8.42
CA GLN A 210 -1.06 0.50 9.03
C GLN A 210 -0.92 -0.08 10.45
N GLU A 211 0.22 -0.69 10.78
CA GLU A 211 0.53 -1.16 12.14
C GLU A 211 0.61 -0.02 13.17
N ASN A 212 0.92 1.20 12.71
CA ASN A 212 1.01 2.40 13.55
C ASN A 212 -0.29 3.21 13.62
N PHE A 213 -1.35 2.76 12.95
CA PHE A 213 -2.62 3.48 12.90
C PHE A 213 -3.26 3.57 14.27
N LYS A 214 -3.67 4.79 14.61
CA LYS A 214 -4.38 5.14 15.85
C LYS A 214 -5.50 6.13 15.52
N PRO A 215 -6.50 6.26 16.39
CA PRO A 215 -7.48 7.33 16.25
C PRO A 215 -6.79 8.69 16.28
N ALA A 216 -6.87 9.43 15.17
CA ALA A 216 -6.22 10.73 14.98
C ALA A 216 -7.27 11.83 14.75
N SER A 217 -7.04 12.99 15.34
CA SER A 217 -7.85 14.19 15.14
C SER A 217 -7.33 14.97 13.93
N ILE A 218 -8.17 15.14 12.91
CA ILE A 218 -7.79 15.91 11.72
C ILE A 218 -7.61 17.39 12.04
N ALA A 219 -8.31 17.93 13.01
CA ALA A 219 -8.08 19.31 13.48
C ALA A 219 -6.63 19.48 13.98
N THR A 220 -6.11 18.51 14.75
CA THR A 220 -4.71 18.50 15.22
C THR A 220 -3.73 18.37 14.07
N VAL A 221 -4.01 17.49 13.10
CA VAL A 221 -3.20 17.29 11.89
C VAL A 221 -3.08 18.60 11.10
N ILE A 222 -4.20 19.28 10.85
CA ILE A 222 -4.23 20.57 10.13
C ILE A 222 -3.43 21.65 10.89
N SER A 223 -3.62 21.78 12.21
CA SER A 223 -2.88 22.77 13.00
C SER A 223 -1.37 22.56 12.91
N LYS A 224 -0.90 21.31 13.09
CA LYS A 224 0.53 20.98 12.98
C LYS A 224 1.09 21.23 11.58
N ALA A 225 0.31 20.87 10.54
CA ALA A 225 0.75 21.10 9.17
C ALA A 225 0.86 22.60 8.85
N ILE A 226 -0.06 23.43 9.32
CA ILE A 226 -0.02 24.90 9.17
C ILE A 226 1.20 25.45 9.91
N GLU A 227 1.45 25.06 11.17
CA GLU A 227 2.62 25.49 11.94
C GLU A 227 3.93 25.22 11.19
N ASN A 228 4.06 24.02 10.59
CA ASN A 228 5.26 23.65 9.86
C ASN A 228 5.53 24.51 8.61
N VAL A 229 4.48 24.98 7.92
CA VAL A 229 4.64 25.74 6.68
C VAL A 229 4.51 27.25 6.90
N GLN A 230 4.06 27.69 8.07
CA GLN A 230 3.84 29.13 8.39
C GLN A 230 5.06 30.02 8.12
N PRO A 231 6.32 29.63 8.47
CA PRO A 231 7.48 30.46 8.16
C PRO A 231 7.68 30.69 6.66
N HIS A 232 7.31 29.71 5.83
CA HIS A 232 7.40 29.84 4.38
C HIS A 232 6.29 30.73 3.82
N ALA A 233 5.07 30.59 4.35
CA ALA A 233 3.94 31.47 4.00
C ALA A 233 4.24 32.92 4.32
N ASN A 234 4.77 33.21 5.53
CA ASN A 234 5.12 34.56 5.97
C ASN A 234 6.19 35.20 5.06
N ARG A 235 7.21 34.45 4.62
CA ARG A 235 8.24 34.99 3.69
C ARG A 235 7.67 35.45 2.36
N LYS A 236 6.54 34.88 1.96
CA LYS A 236 5.88 35.16 0.69
C LYS A 236 4.60 35.98 0.85
N ASP A 237 4.35 36.48 2.09
CA ASP A 237 3.15 37.25 2.46
C ASP A 237 1.84 36.53 2.08
N ILE A 238 1.83 35.18 2.27
CA ILE A 238 0.67 34.35 1.96
C ILE A 238 -0.14 34.11 3.24
N GLU A 239 -1.43 34.41 3.16
CA GLU A 239 -2.39 34.17 4.23
C GLU A 239 -2.89 32.72 4.20
N LEU A 240 -2.72 31.97 5.32
CA LEU A 240 -3.29 30.65 5.50
C LEU A 240 -4.58 30.75 6.30
N VAL A 241 -5.72 30.39 5.69
CA VAL A 241 -7.04 30.44 6.34
C VAL A 241 -7.59 29.05 6.50
N SER A 242 -7.87 28.61 7.71
CA SER A 242 -8.47 27.31 7.98
C SER A 242 -9.90 27.43 8.50
N SER A 243 -10.79 26.62 7.95
CA SER A 243 -12.18 26.45 8.38
C SER A 243 -12.41 24.96 8.67
N VAL A 244 -12.40 24.61 9.93
CA VAL A 244 -12.57 23.22 10.41
C VAL A 244 -13.93 23.16 11.10
N GLN A 245 -14.76 22.19 10.72
CA GLN A 245 -16.05 21.93 11.36
C GLN A 245 -15.85 21.60 12.85
N GLU A 246 -16.70 22.10 13.72
CA GLU A 246 -16.55 21.99 15.19
C GLU A 246 -16.55 20.55 15.73
N SER A 247 -17.31 19.65 15.09
CA SER A 247 -17.40 18.24 15.49
C SER A 247 -17.02 17.35 14.32
N LEU A 248 -15.84 16.75 14.38
CA LEU A 248 -15.35 15.80 13.40
C LEU A 248 -15.09 14.44 14.05
N SER A 249 -15.44 13.37 13.38
CA SER A 249 -15.09 12.01 13.75
C SER A 249 -13.56 11.80 13.69
N LEU A 250 -13.06 10.87 14.50
CA LEU A 250 -11.66 10.48 14.42
C LEU A 250 -11.41 9.62 13.18
N VAL A 251 -10.24 9.76 12.63
CA VAL A 251 -9.76 8.96 11.50
C VAL A 251 -8.77 7.93 12.03
N ASN A 252 -8.86 6.67 11.60
CA ASN A 252 -7.86 5.68 11.92
C ASN A 252 -6.64 5.86 11.01
N GLY A 253 -5.53 6.35 11.56
CA GLY A 253 -4.35 6.66 10.75
C GLY A 253 -3.10 7.01 11.55
N ASP A 254 -2.01 7.22 10.82
CA ASP A 254 -0.76 7.75 11.38
C ASP A 254 -0.75 9.27 11.27
N GLU A 255 -0.82 9.95 12.41
CA GLU A 255 -0.87 11.41 12.51
C GLU A 255 0.31 12.08 11.80
N GLY A 256 1.52 11.53 11.97
CA GLY A 256 2.74 12.12 11.40
C GLY A 256 2.71 12.12 9.88
N THR A 257 2.32 11.02 9.25
CA THR A 257 2.23 10.93 7.79
C THR A 257 1.08 11.75 7.22
N LEU A 258 -0.04 11.88 7.95
CA LEU A 258 -1.12 12.78 7.55
C LEU A 258 -0.69 14.26 7.61
N VAL A 259 0.06 14.67 8.66
CA VAL A 259 0.65 16.02 8.76
C VAL A 259 1.58 16.30 7.57
N GLU A 260 2.37 15.30 7.18
CA GLU A 260 3.25 15.41 6.01
C GLU A 260 2.49 15.61 4.70
N VAL A 261 1.42 14.82 4.47
CA VAL A 261 0.58 14.97 3.28
C VAL A 261 0.01 16.39 3.18
N ILE A 262 -0.59 16.87 4.27
CA ILE A 262 -1.16 18.22 4.30
C ILE A 262 -0.06 19.28 4.12
N GLY A 263 1.07 19.13 4.81
CA GLY A 263 2.22 20.03 4.69
C GLY A 263 2.79 20.08 3.27
N ASN A 264 2.83 18.95 2.57
CA ASN A 264 3.29 18.88 1.19
C ASN A 264 2.34 19.61 0.22
N ILE A 265 1.02 19.46 0.38
CA ILE A 265 0.04 20.16 -0.45
C ILE A 265 0.06 21.66 -0.16
N LEU A 266 0.13 22.06 1.12
CA LEU A 266 0.26 23.47 1.51
C LEU A 266 1.57 24.07 0.98
N GLY A 267 2.68 23.34 1.08
CA GLY A 267 3.98 23.74 0.55
C GLY A 267 3.94 24.00 -0.96
N ASN A 268 3.27 23.12 -1.70
CA ASN A 268 3.02 23.33 -3.13
C ASN A 268 2.15 24.57 -3.39
N GLY A 269 1.06 24.75 -2.63
CA GLY A 269 0.23 25.93 -2.71
C GLY A 269 1.03 27.22 -2.47
N ILE A 270 1.88 27.26 -1.44
CA ILE A 270 2.76 28.41 -1.15
C ILE A 270 3.76 28.63 -2.29
N LYS A 271 4.36 27.54 -2.80
CA LYS A 271 5.37 27.60 -3.84
C LYS A 271 4.83 28.21 -5.12
N PHE A 272 3.67 27.75 -5.58
CA PHE A 272 3.08 28.11 -6.86
C PHE A 272 2.12 29.30 -6.81
N SER A 273 1.78 29.82 -5.64
CA SER A 273 0.99 31.03 -5.47
C SER A 273 1.83 32.30 -5.60
N ARG A 274 1.18 33.41 -5.92
CA ARG A 274 1.81 34.74 -5.96
C ARG A 274 2.00 35.29 -4.54
N VAL A 275 2.90 36.26 -4.40
CA VAL A 275 3.08 37.02 -3.16
C VAL A 275 1.77 37.74 -2.81
N GLY A 276 1.40 37.75 -1.53
CA GLY A 276 0.17 38.40 -1.03
C GLY A 276 -1.11 37.60 -1.33
N SER A 277 -1.01 36.34 -1.71
CA SER A 277 -2.17 35.49 -2.00
C SER A 277 -2.72 34.81 -0.75
N ARG A 278 -3.82 34.05 -0.92
CA ARG A 278 -4.46 33.30 0.15
C ARG A 278 -4.55 31.83 -0.21
N ILE A 279 -4.31 30.96 0.78
CA ILE A 279 -4.58 29.52 0.70
C ILE A 279 -5.64 29.19 1.74
N THR A 280 -6.69 28.51 1.30
CA THR A 280 -7.84 28.16 2.15
C THR A 280 -7.85 26.64 2.40
N ILE A 281 -7.94 26.26 3.66
CA ILE A 281 -8.11 24.87 4.11
C ILE A 281 -9.54 24.73 4.63
N LYS A 282 -10.32 23.83 4.07
CA LYS A 282 -11.69 23.52 4.52
C LYS A 282 -11.78 22.06 4.90
N VAL A 283 -12.30 21.78 6.09
CA VAL A 283 -12.50 20.41 6.57
C VAL A 283 -13.96 20.22 6.92
N GLU A 284 -14.61 19.24 6.27
CA GLU A 284 -16.02 18.90 6.43
C GLU A 284 -16.18 17.38 6.53
N GLU A 285 -17.09 16.95 7.40
CA GLU A 285 -17.55 15.57 7.44
C GLU A 285 -18.86 15.43 6.66
N LYS A 286 -18.96 14.40 5.81
CA LYS A 286 -20.13 14.05 5.00
C LYS A 286 -20.45 12.57 5.19
N GLU A 287 -21.61 12.11 4.73
CA GLU A 287 -22.05 10.71 4.85
C GLU A 287 -21.00 9.68 4.42
N ASN A 288 -20.13 10.03 3.46
CA ASN A 288 -19.13 9.14 2.88
C ASN A 288 -17.70 9.31 3.45
N GLY A 289 -17.50 10.05 4.55
CA GLY A 289 -16.22 10.26 5.20
C GLY A 289 -15.86 11.73 5.41
N LEU A 290 -14.62 11.96 5.82
CA LEU A 290 -14.07 13.27 6.10
C LEU A 290 -13.36 13.81 4.86
N PHE A 291 -13.66 15.07 4.49
CA PHE A 291 -13.11 15.76 3.33
C PHE A 291 -12.25 16.93 3.77
N ILE A 292 -11.03 16.99 3.23
CA ILE A 292 -10.09 18.08 3.43
C ILE A 292 -9.83 18.70 2.07
N SER A 293 -10.27 19.94 1.86
CA SER A 293 -10.04 20.69 0.61
C SER A 293 -9.04 21.81 0.86
N ILE A 294 -7.97 21.84 0.07
CA ILE A 294 -6.92 22.86 0.13
C ILE A 294 -6.92 23.59 -1.21
N THR A 295 -7.28 24.86 -1.16
CA THR A 295 -7.43 25.72 -2.35
C THR A 295 -6.37 26.81 -2.35
N ASP A 296 -5.60 26.88 -3.42
CA ASP A 296 -4.66 27.96 -3.71
C ASP A 296 -5.14 28.83 -4.89
N THR A 297 -4.61 30.04 -5.00
CA THR A 297 -4.84 30.95 -6.11
C THR A 297 -3.58 31.13 -6.96
N GLY A 298 -2.84 30.03 -7.14
CA GLY A 298 -1.58 29.97 -7.85
C GLY A 298 -1.72 29.95 -9.38
N ILE A 299 -0.64 29.48 -10.02
CA ILE A 299 -0.59 29.38 -11.49
C ILE A 299 -1.54 28.32 -12.05
N GLY A 300 -2.05 27.41 -11.21
CA GLY A 300 -2.86 26.27 -11.64
C GLY A 300 -2.06 25.21 -12.42
N VAL A 301 -2.78 24.18 -12.86
CA VAL A 301 -2.25 23.05 -13.63
C VAL A 301 -2.98 22.96 -14.96
N SER A 302 -2.24 22.66 -16.03
CA SER A 302 -2.85 22.49 -17.36
C SER A 302 -3.71 21.22 -17.41
N LYS A 303 -4.69 21.16 -18.30
CA LYS A 303 -5.53 19.96 -18.50
C LYS A 303 -4.70 18.75 -18.96
N GLU A 304 -3.60 18.99 -19.64
CA GLU A 304 -2.68 17.99 -20.15
C GLU A 304 -1.85 17.37 -19.03
N ASP A 305 -1.48 18.17 -18.02
CA ASP A 305 -0.66 17.75 -16.88
C ASP A 305 -1.47 17.07 -15.78
N LEU A 306 -2.76 17.41 -15.61
CA LEU A 306 -3.62 16.90 -14.53
C LEU A 306 -3.58 15.37 -14.34
N PRO A 307 -3.58 14.53 -15.39
CA PRO A 307 -3.52 13.07 -15.22
C PRO A 307 -2.20 12.58 -14.60
N TYR A 308 -1.12 13.37 -14.73
CA TYR A 308 0.23 12.93 -14.40
C TYR A 308 0.80 13.52 -13.11
N ILE A 309 0.15 14.53 -12.49
CA ILE A 309 0.71 15.22 -11.32
C ILE A 309 0.95 14.34 -10.09
N PHE A 310 0.33 13.17 -10.05
CA PHE A 310 0.53 12.17 -9.00
C PHE A 310 1.49 11.04 -9.41
N GLU A 311 2.10 11.12 -10.60
CA GLU A 311 3.12 10.17 -11.03
C GLU A 311 4.48 10.52 -10.43
N ASP A 312 5.32 9.48 -10.25
CA ASP A 312 6.67 9.64 -9.71
C ASP A 312 7.53 10.49 -10.66
N PHE A 313 8.24 11.47 -10.11
CA PHE A 313 9.14 12.39 -10.83
C PHE A 313 8.46 13.33 -11.83
N TYR A 314 7.15 13.39 -11.84
CA TYR A 314 6.46 14.31 -12.73
C TYR A 314 6.57 15.73 -12.23
N THR A 315 7.07 16.60 -13.09
CA THR A 315 7.12 18.06 -12.88
C THR A 315 6.56 18.72 -14.12
N GLY A 316 5.38 19.30 -14.04
CA GLY A 316 4.80 20.05 -15.16
C GLY A 316 5.71 21.19 -15.61
N ASP A 317 5.46 21.73 -16.79
CA ASP A 317 6.21 22.87 -17.31
C ASP A 317 5.78 24.16 -16.54
N THR A 318 6.52 24.48 -15.48
CA THR A 318 6.24 25.61 -14.59
C THR A 318 6.90 26.91 -15.04
N GLY A 319 7.57 26.90 -16.20
CA GLY A 319 8.33 28.05 -16.69
C GLY A 319 9.60 28.35 -15.88
N PRO A 320 10.42 29.32 -16.30
CA PRO A 320 11.75 29.58 -15.73
C PRO A 320 11.75 30.25 -14.35
N VAL A 321 10.61 30.68 -13.83
CA VAL A 321 10.50 31.51 -12.61
C VAL A 321 10.28 30.68 -11.34
N VAL A 322 9.86 29.42 -11.47
CA VAL A 322 9.54 28.57 -10.30
C VAL A 322 10.67 27.55 -10.04
N GLU A 323 11.17 27.49 -8.81
CA GLU A 323 12.12 26.46 -8.42
C GLU A 323 11.59 25.06 -8.76
N LYS A 324 12.40 24.26 -9.45
CA LYS A 324 12.02 22.87 -9.80
C LYS A 324 11.77 22.06 -8.53
N SER A 325 10.62 21.41 -8.47
CA SER A 325 10.29 20.44 -7.44
C SER A 325 10.84 19.06 -7.81
N SER A 326 10.93 18.15 -6.82
CA SER A 326 11.39 16.77 -7.07
C SER A 326 10.39 15.93 -7.86
N GLY A 327 9.13 16.39 -7.98
CA GLY A 327 8.04 15.61 -8.57
C GLY A 327 7.60 14.40 -7.75
N LEU A 328 8.07 14.27 -6.50
CA LEU A 328 7.80 13.10 -5.65
C LEU A 328 6.74 13.36 -4.57
N GLY A 329 6.57 14.62 -4.17
CA GLY A 329 5.71 14.95 -3.04
C GLY A 329 4.25 14.52 -3.22
N LEU A 330 3.63 14.84 -4.36
CA LEU A 330 2.24 14.46 -4.63
C LEU A 330 2.07 12.94 -4.80
N ALA A 331 3.04 12.27 -5.41
CA ALA A 331 3.04 10.80 -5.53
C ALA A 331 3.09 10.12 -4.16
N ILE A 332 3.93 10.60 -3.23
CA ILE A 332 3.97 10.13 -1.84
C ILE A 332 2.66 10.41 -1.14
N SER A 333 2.13 11.64 -1.27
CA SER A 333 0.85 12.02 -0.66
C SER A 333 -0.27 11.08 -1.09
N LYS A 334 -0.36 10.74 -2.38
CA LYS A 334 -1.34 9.79 -2.89
C LYS A 334 -1.18 8.40 -2.27
N ARG A 335 0.04 7.86 -2.21
CA ARG A 335 0.31 6.54 -1.60
C ARG A 335 -0.02 6.49 -0.11
N ILE A 336 0.29 7.56 0.63
CA ILE A 336 -0.06 7.65 2.06
C ILE A 336 -1.58 7.68 2.23
N ILE A 337 -2.30 8.47 1.45
CA ILE A 337 -3.76 8.55 1.52
C ILE A 337 -4.42 7.23 1.11
N GLU A 338 -3.92 6.56 0.06
CA GLU A 338 -4.39 5.22 -0.34
C GLU A 338 -4.13 4.17 0.75
N ALA A 339 -2.99 4.24 1.46
CA ALA A 339 -2.70 3.38 2.62
C ALA A 339 -3.69 3.59 3.78
N HIS A 340 -4.26 4.80 3.91
CA HIS A 340 -5.34 5.15 4.86
C HIS A 340 -6.74 4.81 4.32
N ASN A 341 -6.85 4.02 3.25
CA ASN A 341 -8.11 3.70 2.55
C ASN A 341 -8.87 4.96 2.09
N GLY A 342 -8.15 6.05 1.88
CA GLY A 342 -8.65 7.33 1.39
C GLY A 342 -8.43 7.50 -0.11
N SER A 343 -8.77 8.70 -0.60
CA SER A 343 -8.49 9.13 -1.96
C SER A 343 -8.08 10.60 -1.99
N ILE A 344 -7.26 10.96 -2.97
CA ILE A 344 -6.87 12.34 -3.24
C ILE A 344 -7.21 12.68 -4.69
N SER A 345 -7.78 13.86 -4.90
CA SER A 345 -8.12 14.40 -6.21
C SER A 345 -7.70 15.85 -6.32
N VAL A 346 -7.68 16.38 -7.54
CA VAL A 346 -7.35 17.76 -7.84
C VAL A 346 -8.30 18.31 -8.88
N GLU A 347 -8.75 19.55 -8.67
CA GLU A 347 -9.42 20.39 -9.64
C GLU A 347 -8.56 21.63 -9.85
N SER A 348 -8.19 21.94 -11.09
CA SER A 348 -7.31 23.06 -11.38
C SER A 348 -7.58 23.64 -12.76
N GLU A 349 -7.35 24.92 -12.88
CA GLU A 349 -7.39 25.66 -14.14
C GLU A 349 -6.19 26.60 -14.23
N LEU A 350 -5.49 26.56 -15.34
CA LEU A 350 -4.30 27.38 -15.57
C LEU A 350 -4.61 28.87 -15.36
N GLY A 351 -3.85 29.53 -14.49
CA GLY A 351 -4.01 30.95 -14.13
C GLY A 351 -5.05 31.22 -13.02
N LYS A 352 -5.82 30.24 -12.57
CA LYS A 352 -6.85 30.42 -11.52
C LYS A 352 -6.49 29.76 -10.20
N GLY A 353 -5.57 28.79 -10.19
CA GLY A 353 -5.15 28.04 -9.01
C GLY A 353 -5.62 26.59 -9.00
N SER A 354 -5.47 25.93 -7.86
CA SER A 354 -5.79 24.51 -7.71
C SER A 354 -6.55 24.25 -6.40
N THR A 355 -7.41 23.24 -6.42
CA THR A 355 -8.07 22.70 -5.23
C THR A 355 -7.75 21.21 -5.12
N PHE A 356 -6.99 20.85 -4.11
CA PHE A 356 -6.72 19.46 -3.76
C PHE A 356 -7.75 19.00 -2.73
N THR A 357 -8.41 17.88 -3.00
CA THR A 357 -9.41 17.29 -2.09
C THR A 357 -8.94 15.91 -1.65
N ILE A 358 -8.80 15.74 -0.33
CA ILE A 358 -8.50 14.46 0.33
C ILE A 358 -9.79 13.97 0.95
N ARG A 359 -10.10 12.69 0.74
CA ARG A 359 -11.17 11.97 1.43
C ARG A 359 -10.55 10.89 2.29
N LEU A 360 -10.94 10.82 3.57
CA LEU A 360 -10.55 9.78 4.52
C LEU A 360 -11.82 9.10 5.08
N PRO A 361 -11.80 7.77 5.28
CA PRO A 361 -12.87 7.09 5.96
C PRO A 361 -12.89 7.50 7.45
N VAL A 362 -14.07 7.68 8.01
CA VAL A 362 -14.28 7.88 9.45
C VAL A 362 -14.60 6.56 10.14
N GLN A 363 -14.35 6.49 11.45
CA GLN A 363 -14.66 5.31 12.27
C GLN A 363 -16.14 5.24 12.57
#